data_f2e96d940951a44c3ce634de94e5f7c5
#
_entry.id   f2e96d940951a44c3ce634de94e5f7c5
#
_cell.length_a   1.000
_cell.length_b   1.000
_cell.length_c   1.000
_cell.angle_alpha   90.00
_cell.angle_beta   90.00
_cell.angle_gamma   90.00
#
_symmetry.space_group_name_H-M   'P 1'
#
loop_
_entity.id
_entity.type
_entity.pdbx_description
1 polymer ?
#
loop_
_entity_poly.entity_id
_entity_poly.type
_entity_poly.pdbx_seq_one_letter_code
_entity_poly.pdbx_strand_id
1 'polypeptide(L)'
;MDKALNRNNDHAGTRLSNLTCDHQSPSTINPLTEPLPIWYEFYKRLKLFPWWIRYNIGHAPEAVLRDKIINLGTTMGLQDKWLQRIIRHAVSEFSKKGLGADYYGYHNIDHELEAAYFVLMAANGQNDNNNSGSGGGEVVVVRYKVNKFSQEDIRYLFVAALFHDYDPLKQFDKPHEDSVEWFIRNDEKITEFIEDVGINIDIVIAIIHRTAYPYKGRIAEHAEKRMEELFTRAGIAEIDTKTRQHYKDLGWFLSVSERIAGYALGNFEHAMILARTNAHALGWHPSRIYEESVRYFSILKEERRMFEYVLQGIPYEYRKTFFDNIAAFKNIWAKEIDIRDSIRKSKITLIPVVEENENENDSRTHPLVHNTANSILKIFRELHVPVDINNEARFRKSLSWSDTILVTLRVKDAHKLDKKEEIVGYVKGGALENYRLRHGTHDENFGKKNTAYMEWIGIKAGFWGENGGHILRFEFLKEAKQQGYSYVSSYVHRNVIELRINRGENIEIIQKYDPDKLDYYRYDLSNLTAPITTTPSFSTQVLSDSINLGNREETEMDRKYPIID
;
A
#
# COMPACT_ATOMS: atom_id res chain seq x y z
N MET A 1 69.15 -31.95 20.91
CA MET A 1 68.64 -33.32 20.85
C MET A 1 67.14 -33.17 21.11
N ASP A 2 66.34 -33.27 20.22
CA ASP A 2 65.86 -33.99 19.14
C ASP A 2 64.34 -33.88 19.05
N LYS A 3 63.95 -33.51 17.87
CA LYS A 3 62.85 -34.00 17.03
C LYS A 3 61.42 -33.54 17.30
N ALA A 4 61.10 -32.79 16.32
CA ALA A 4 59.75 -32.53 15.75
C ALA A 4 58.90 -33.77 15.55
N LEU A 5 57.59 -33.62 15.68
CA LEU A 5 56.60 -34.31 14.89
C LEU A 5 55.35 -33.44 14.69
N ASN A 6 55.24 -33.00 13.46
CA ASN A 6 54.07 -32.43 12.81
C ASN A 6 52.91 -33.47 12.85
N ARG A 7 51.73 -33.08 13.25
CA ARG A 7 50.48 -33.71 12.79
C ARG A 7 49.47 -32.64 12.41
N ASN A 8 49.31 -32.56 11.12
CA ASN A 8 48.17 -31.92 10.49
C ASN A 8 46.88 -32.56 11.01
N ASN A 9 45.97 -31.75 11.48
CA ASN A 9 44.55 -32.07 11.57
C ASN A 9 43.79 -31.05 10.75
N ASP A 10 43.45 -31.49 9.54
CA ASP A 10 42.46 -30.83 8.69
C ASP A 10 41.10 -30.93 9.38
N HIS A 11 40.68 -29.86 10.04
CA HIS A 11 39.28 -29.62 10.33
C HIS A 11 38.70 -28.81 9.22
N ALA A 12 37.93 -29.49 8.37
CA ALA A 12 36.99 -28.90 7.45
C ALA A 12 36.03 -27.98 8.22
N GLY A 13 36.41 -26.73 8.34
CA GLY A 13 35.53 -25.66 8.78
C GLY A 13 34.53 -25.40 7.66
N THR A 14 33.35 -25.94 7.80
CA THR A 14 32.18 -25.56 7.02
C THR A 14 31.96 -24.05 7.22
N ARG A 15 32.43 -23.26 6.27
CA ARG A 15 32.04 -21.86 6.17
C ARG A 15 30.54 -21.83 5.93
N LEU A 16 29.80 -21.56 6.98
CA LEU A 16 28.48 -20.94 6.87
C LEU A 16 28.71 -19.63 6.14
N SER A 17 28.55 -19.67 4.81
CA SER A 17 28.44 -18.47 4.00
C SER A 17 27.36 -17.62 4.61
N ASN A 18 27.74 -16.40 4.97
CA ASN A 18 26.85 -15.32 5.37
C ASN A 18 25.74 -15.22 4.30
N LEU A 19 24.60 -15.82 4.57
CA LEU A 19 23.34 -15.44 3.98
C LEU A 19 23.03 -14.05 4.56
N THR A 20 23.56 -13.02 3.93
CA THR A 20 23.01 -11.68 4.03
C THR A 20 21.60 -11.79 3.47
N CYS A 21 20.63 -12.09 4.33
CA CYS A 21 19.24 -11.82 4.05
C CYS A 21 19.13 -10.31 3.85
N ASP A 22 19.04 -9.88 2.61
CA ASP A 22 18.61 -8.53 2.29
C ASP A 22 17.27 -8.31 2.99
N HIS A 23 17.28 -7.39 3.94
CA HIS A 23 16.15 -7.03 4.77
C HIS A 23 15.11 -6.26 3.96
N GLN A 24 14.43 -6.96 3.06
CA GLN A 24 13.20 -6.44 2.47
C GLN A 24 12.05 -6.76 3.42
N SER A 25 11.38 -5.73 3.89
CA SER A 25 10.20 -5.90 4.71
C SER A 25 9.14 -6.71 3.97
N PRO A 26 8.41 -7.58 4.66
CA PRO A 26 7.37 -8.41 4.05
C PRO A 26 6.26 -7.67 3.34
N SER A 27 6.11 -6.38 3.63
CA SER A 27 5.14 -5.50 2.98
C SER A 27 5.48 -5.16 1.52
N THR A 28 6.70 -5.43 1.06
CA THR A 28 7.14 -5.11 -0.30
C THR A 28 6.75 -6.16 -1.33
N ILE A 29 6.25 -7.33 -0.88
CA ILE A 29 5.78 -8.36 -1.79
C ILE A 29 4.30 -8.13 -2.02
N ASN A 30 3.93 -7.77 -3.24
CA ASN A 30 2.53 -7.78 -3.62
C ASN A 30 2.10 -9.26 -3.79
N PRO A 31 1.46 -9.88 -2.78
CA PRO A 31 1.14 -11.31 -2.77
C PRO A 31 0.08 -11.67 -3.79
N LEU A 32 -0.39 -10.70 -4.55
CA LEU A 32 -1.66 -10.76 -5.24
C LEU A 32 -1.51 -10.95 -6.74
N THR A 33 -0.28 -10.92 -7.23
CA THR A 33 -0.05 -10.78 -8.67
C THR A 33 0.69 -11.94 -9.29
N GLU A 34 1.26 -12.83 -8.49
CA GLU A 34 1.98 -13.99 -9.00
C GLU A 34 1.64 -15.26 -8.21
N PRO A 35 1.79 -16.43 -8.83
CA PRO A 35 1.84 -17.68 -8.09
C PRO A 35 2.92 -17.53 -7.04
N LEU A 36 2.50 -17.64 -5.79
CA LEU A 36 3.34 -17.33 -4.65
C LEU A 36 4.60 -18.20 -4.68
N PRO A 37 5.82 -17.65 -4.68
CA PRO A 37 7.03 -18.42 -4.61
C PRO A 37 7.01 -19.37 -3.41
N ILE A 38 7.70 -20.50 -3.49
CA ILE A 38 7.78 -21.49 -2.38
C ILE A 38 8.21 -20.82 -1.07
N TRP A 39 9.11 -19.83 -1.13
CA TRP A 39 9.54 -19.08 0.04
C TRP A 39 8.44 -18.12 0.59
N TYR A 40 7.52 -17.64 -0.25
CA TYR A 40 6.37 -16.87 0.21
C TYR A 40 5.40 -17.75 0.99
N GLU A 41 5.18 -18.99 0.58
CA GLU A 41 4.44 -19.95 1.39
C GLU A 41 5.16 -20.28 2.70
N PHE A 42 6.48 -20.37 2.67
CA PHE A 42 7.28 -20.48 3.88
C PHE A 42 7.11 -19.21 4.74
N TYR A 43 7.12 -18.05 4.11
CA TYR A 43 6.90 -16.77 4.77
C TYR A 43 5.46 -16.59 5.26
N LYS A 44 4.45 -17.04 4.49
CA LYS A 44 3.07 -17.17 4.96
C LYS A 44 2.95 -18.12 6.13
N ARG A 45 3.68 -19.23 6.10
CA ARG A 45 3.75 -20.14 7.23
C ARG A 45 4.46 -19.49 8.43
N LEU A 46 5.45 -18.64 8.20
CA LEU A 46 6.04 -17.78 9.25
C LEU A 46 5.06 -16.69 9.72
N LYS A 47 4.21 -16.12 8.84
CA LYS A 47 3.08 -15.26 9.24
C LYS A 47 1.98 -16.05 9.97
N LEU A 48 1.85 -17.35 9.70
CA LEU A 48 1.02 -18.29 10.47
C LEU A 48 1.70 -18.72 11.78
N PHE A 49 3.00 -18.49 11.93
CA PHE A 49 3.59 -18.59 13.26
C PHE A 49 2.88 -17.60 14.16
N PRO A 50 2.56 -18.02 15.39
CA PRO A 50 1.95 -17.14 16.36
C PRO A 50 2.68 -15.80 16.36
N TRP A 51 1.96 -14.70 16.40
CA TRP A 51 2.50 -13.34 16.39
C TRP A 51 3.67 -13.17 17.37
N TRP A 52 3.66 -13.88 18.50
CA TRP A 52 4.69 -13.85 19.51
C TRP A 52 6.05 -14.38 19.03
N ILE A 53 6.09 -15.29 18.06
CA ILE A 53 7.35 -15.74 17.43
C ILE A 53 7.90 -14.61 16.55
N ARG A 54 7.06 -14.01 15.71
CA ARG A 54 7.47 -12.88 14.85
C ARG A 54 7.91 -11.67 15.65
N TYR A 55 7.18 -11.34 16.70
CA TYR A 55 7.49 -10.25 17.60
C TYR A 55 8.86 -10.39 18.30
N ASN A 56 9.33 -11.61 18.51
CA ASN A 56 10.62 -11.90 19.15
C ASN A 56 11.75 -12.21 18.14
N ILE A 57 11.46 -12.34 16.85
CA ILE A 57 12.48 -12.44 15.81
C ILE A 57 12.96 -11.02 15.48
N GLY A 58 14.17 -10.67 15.89
CA GLY A 58 14.72 -9.31 15.84
C GLY A 58 14.84 -8.64 14.46
N HIS A 59 14.36 -9.28 13.41
CA HIS A 59 14.35 -8.75 12.04
C HIS A 59 12.93 -8.59 11.45
N ALA A 60 11.90 -8.96 12.20
CA ALA A 60 10.54 -8.68 11.78
C ALA A 60 10.26 -7.16 11.86
N PRO A 61 9.52 -6.57 10.90
CA PRO A 61 9.20 -5.14 10.92
C PRO A 61 8.61 -4.68 12.26
N GLU A 62 7.69 -5.47 12.81
CA GLU A 62 7.06 -5.20 14.10
C GLU A 62 8.10 -5.16 15.26
N ALA A 63 9.11 -6.01 15.21
CA ALA A 63 10.16 -6.03 16.23
C ALA A 63 11.08 -4.80 16.09
N VAL A 64 11.42 -4.41 14.87
CA VAL A 64 12.27 -3.23 14.60
C VAL A 64 11.55 -1.95 15.03
N LEU A 65 10.29 -1.78 14.67
CA LEU A 65 9.49 -0.61 15.06
C LEU A 65 9.27 -0.58 16.57
N ARG A 66 8.92 -1.72 17.18
CA ARG A 66 8.84 -1.86 18.64
C ARG A 66 10.09 -1.32 19.33
N ASP A 67 11.27 -1.80 18.93
CA ASP A 67 12.52 -1.42 19.58
C ASP A 67 12.82 0.07 19.40
N LYS A 68 12.52 0.64 18.23
CA LYS A 68 12.62 2.08 17.99
C LYS A 68 11.67 2.88 18.87
N ILE A 69 10.42 2.44 19.00
CA ILE A 69 9.40 3.11 19.84
C ILE A 69 9.83 3.05 21.31
N ILE A 70 10.27 1.89 21.79
CA ILE A 70 10.71 1.72 23.20
C ILE A 70 11.89 2.63 23.49
N ASN A 71 12.92 2.62 22.64
CA ASN A 71 14.10 3.45 22.82
C ASN A 71 13.73 4.95 22.85
N LEU A 72 12.95 5.41 21.87
CA LEU A 72 12.55 6.81 21.79
C LEU A 72 11.60 7.20 22.93
N GLY A 73 10.57 6.40 23.21
CA GLY A 73 9.61 6.65 24.27
C GLY A 73 10.27 6.71 25.66
N THR A 74 11.25 5.83 25.91
CA THR A 74 12.02 5.85 27.16
C THR A 74 12.85 7.12 27.31
N THR A 75 13.47 7.61 26.22
CA THR A 75 14.19 8.92 26.26
C THR A 75 13.24 10.09 26.51
N MET A 76 11.98 9.96 26.13
CA MET A 76 10.92 10.95 26.38
C MET A 76 10.21 10.76 27.74
N GLY A 77 10.70 9.86 28.59
CA GLY A 77 10.20 9.64 29.96
C GLY A 77 9.02 8.68 30.08
N LEU A 78 8.69 7.92 29.02
CA LEU A 78 7.75 6.82 29.14
C LEU A 78 8.42 5.61 29.79
N GLN A 79 7.67 4.84 30.56
CA GLN A 79 8.22 3.68 31.27
C GLN A 79 8.43 2.50 30.30
N ASP A 80 9.65 1.97 30.24
CA ASP A 80 10.04 0.87 29.35
C ASP A 80 9.12 -0.35 29.48
N LYS A 81 8.85 -0.82 30.69
CA LYS A 81 7.96 -1.98 30.93
C LYS A 81 6.53 -1.75 30.47
N TRP A 82 6.03 -0.53 30.63
CA TRP A 82 4.69 -0.17 30.18
C TRP A 82 4.63 -0.14 28.65
N LEU A 83 5.62 0.49 27.98
CA LEU A 83 5.75 0.47 26.53
C LEU A 83 5.77 -0.95 25.96
N GLN A 84 6.58 -1.83 26.54
CA GLN A 84 6.65 -3.23 26.12
C GLN A 84 5.29 -3.95 26.24
N ARG A 85 4.56 -3.71 27.34
CA ARG A 85 3.25 -4.34 27.58
C ARG A 85 2.20 -3.84 26.60
N ILE A 86 2.07 -2.54 26.42
CA ILE A 86 1.04 -1.94 25.57
C ILE A 86 1.28 -2.23 24.08
N ILE A 87 2.52 -2.13 23.58
CA ILE A 87 2.87 -2.48 22.20
C ILE A 87 2.62 -3.96 21.96
N ARG A 88 3.02 -4.83 22.88
CA ARG A 88 2.76 -6.27 22.77
C ARG A 88 1.27 -6.57 22.70
N HIS A 89 0.45 -5.87 23.49
CA HIS A 89 -0.99 -6.02 23.45
C HIS A 89 -1.54 -5.58 22.10
N ALA A 90 -1.17 -4.39 21.58
CA ALA A 90 -1.59 -3.92 20.28
C ALA A 90 -1.23 -4.93 19.18
N VAL A 91 0.03 -5.37 19.10
CA VAL A 91 0.47 -6.39 18.13
C VAL A 91 -0.33 -7.68 18.25
N SER A 92 -0.63 -8.12 19.48
CA SER A 92 -1.46 -9.30 19.74
C SER A 92 -2.87 -9.13 19.19
N GLU A 93 -3.53 -8.03 19.53
CA GLU A 93 -4.93 -7.81 19.19
C GLU A 93 -5.13 -7.62 17.67
N PHE A 94 -4.30 -6.78 17.04
CA PHE A 94 -4.31 -6.63 15.58
C PHE A 94 -3.98 -7.92 14.82
N SER A 95 -3.34 -8.90 15.48
CA SER A 95 -2.95 -10.18 14.87
C SER A 95 -3.90 -11.34 15.17
N LYS A 96 -4.81 -11.21 16.14
CA LYS A 96 -5.66 -12.31 16.61
C LYS A 96 -6.75 -12.70 15.65
N LYS A 97 -7.43 -11.73 15.13
CA LYS A 97 -8.51 -11.89 14.18
C LYS A 97 -8.32 -10.89 13.08
N GLY A 98 -8.51 -11.22 12.01
CA GLY A 98 -8.60 -10.42 10.89
C GLY A 98 -9.30 -11.28 9.94
N LEU A 99 -9.67 -10.73 8.92
CA LEU A 99 -10.11 -11.36 7.73
C LEU A 99 -9.03 -12.32 7.20
N GLY A 100 -8.29 -12.92 8.15
CA GLY A 100 -7.28 -13.93 7.98
C GLY A 100 -5.85 -13.41 7.91
N ALA A 101 -4.92 -14.35 7.81
CA ALA A 101 -3.49 -14.08 7.61
C ALA A 101 -3.19 -13.36 6.28
N ASP A 102 -4.20 -13.12 5.48
CA ASP A 102 -4.14 -12.48 4.17
C ASP A 102 -4.62 -11.03 4.18
N TYR A 103 -4.83 -10.44 5.36
CA TYR A 103 -5.17 -9.02 5.46
C TYR A 103 -3.95 -8.14 5.16
N TYR A 104 -4.00 -7.45 4.04
CA TYR A 104 -2.99 -6.49 3.60
C TYR A 104 -3.54 -5.08 3.50
N GLY A 105 -4.64 -4.78 4.19
CA GLY A 105 -5.22 -3.45 4.22
C GLY A 105 -4.24 -2.42 4.79
N TYR A 106 -4.49 -1.15 4.52
CA TYR A 106 -3.66 -0.03 5.00
C TYR A 106 -3.69 0.07 6.54
N HIS A 107 -4.88 -0.03 7.14
CA HIS A 107 -5.08 0.12 8.59
C HIS A 107 -4.75 -1.20 9.31
N ASN A 108 -3.47 -1.46 9.46
CA ASN A 108 -2.92 -2.67 10.08
C ASN A 108 -1.89 -2.31 11.15
N ILE A 109 -1.36 -3.31 11.86
CA ILE A 109 -0.40 -3.08 12.95
C ILE A 109 0.87 -2.36 12.50
N ASP A 110 1.34 -2.55 11.27
CA ASP A 110 2.53 -1.86 10.77
C ASP A 110 2.26 -0.35 10.68
N HIS A 111 1.07 0.05 10.18
CA HIS A 111 0.63 1.45 10.15
C HIS A 111 0.55 2.06 11.55
N GLU A 112 -0.06 1.35 12.52
CA GLU A 112 -0.15 1.83 13.89
C GLU A 112 1.21 2.05 14.54
N LEU A 113 2.14 1.10 14.34
CA LEU A 113 3.50 1.24 14.85
C LEU A 113 4.28 2.35 14.15
N GLU A 114 4.10 2.52 12.83
CA GLU A 114 4.70 3.63 12.08
C GLU A 114 4.16 4.98 12.58
N ALA A 115 2.84 5.10 12.77
CA ALA A 115 2.22 6.30 13.31
C ALA A 115 2.71 6.62 14.73
N ALA A 116 2.74 5.63 15.63
CA ALA A 116 3.23 5.80 16.99
C ALA A 116 4.70 6.21 17.04
N TYR A 117 5.56 5.57 16.24
CA TYR A 117 6.98 5.95 16.13
C TYR A 117 7.15 7.37 15.61
N PHE A 118 6.43 7.72 14.54
CA PHE A 118 6.55 9.01 13.88
C PHE A 118 6.06 10.16 14.77
N VAL A 119 4.95 9.97 15.47
CA VAL A 119 4.40 10.95 16.42
C VAL A 119 5.39 11.23 17.55
N LEU A 120 5.98 10.20 18.14
CA LEU A 120 7.02 10.37 19.17
C LEU A 120 8.24 11.10 18.63
N MET A 121 8.70 10.75 17.42
CA MET A 121 9.85 11.39 16.78
C MET A 121 9.60 12.87 16.51
N ALA A 122 8.43 13.21 15.94
CA ALA A 122 8.05 14.58 15.66
C ALA A 122 7.90 15.41 16.95
N ALA A 123 7.33 14.82 18.01
CA ALA A 123 7.18 15.48 19.30
C ALA A 123 8.54 15.69 20.02
N ASN A 124 9.45 14.70 19.94
CA ASN A 124 10.80 14.82 20.51
C ASN A 124 11.59 15.96 19.84
N GLY A 125 11.59 16.02 18.53
CA GLY A 125 12.31 17.07 17.80
C GLY A 125 11.77 18.49 18.06
N GLN A 126 10.49 18.64 18.40
CA GLN A 126 9.94 19.91 18.86
C GLN A 126 10.49 20.31 20.24
N ASN A 127 10.69 19.35 21.11
CA ASN A 127 11.27 19.60 22.43
C ASN A 127 12.77 19.98 22.34
N ASP A 128 13.53 19.38 21.41
CA ASP A 128 14.96 19.62 21.23
C ASP A 128 15.28 20.95 20.55
N ASN A 129 14.51 21.34 19.52
CA ASN A 129 14.69 22.59 18.78
C ASN A 129 14.57 23.85 19.65
N ASN A 130 13.87 23.75 20.77
CA ASN A 130 13.76 24.85 21.75
C ASN A 130 14.98 24.97 22.66
N ASN A 131 15.88 23.97 22.70
CA ASN A 131 17.09 24.00 23.53
C ASN A 131 18.33 24.49 22.75
N SER A 132 18.35 24.42 21.41
CA SER A 132 19.49 24.82 20.58
C SER A 132 19.40 26.30 20.13
N GLY A 133 19.51 27.20 21.09
CA GLY A 133 19.52 28.65 20.84
C GLY A 133 20.89 29.20 20.41
N SER A 134 21.64 28.56 19.50
CA SER A 134 22.81 29.19 18.91
C SER A 134 23.30 28.45 17.65
N GLY A 135 23.08 29.01 16.50
CA GLY A 135 23.66 28.53 15.23
C GLY A 135 23.21 29.42 14.07
N GLY A 136 24.05 30.38 13.70
CA GLY A 136 23.79 31.43 12.74
C GLY A 136 23.43 30.92 11.35
N GLY A 137 22.31 31.39 10.92
CA GLY A 137 21.80 31.31 9.57
C GLY A 137 20.41 31.97 9.59
N GLU A 138 20.34 33.20 9.13
CA GLU A 138 19.15 34.02 9.09
C GLU A 138 18.19 33.52 8.00
N VAL A 139 17.52 32.39 8.29
CA VAL A 139 16.23 32.08 7.66
C VAL A 139 15.19 32.63 8.62
N VAL A 140 14.40 33.59 8.20
CA VAL A 140 13.26 34.11 8.96
C VAL A 140 12.25 32.98 9.09
N VAL A 141 12.49 32.08 10.04
CA VAL A 141 11.52 31.10 10.47
C VAL A 141 10.58 31.85 11.42
N VAL A 142 9.36 32.07 11.00
CA VAL A 142 8.29 32.50 11.89
C VAL A 142 8.20 31.42 12.98
N ARG A 143 8.90 31.61 14.09
CA ARG A 143 8.88 30.71 15.24
C ARG A 143 7.51 30.81 15.87
N TYR A 144 6.67 29.85 15.56
CA TYR A 144 5.45 29.65 16.33
C TYR A 144 5.85 29.20 17.72
N LYS A 145 5.50 29.99 18.76
CA LYS A 145 5.55 29.55 20.14
C LYS A 145 4.47 28.48 20.35
N VAL A 146 4.71 27.25 19.92
CA VAL A 146 3.95 26.12 20.39
C VAL A 146 4.65 25.63 21.66
N ASN A 147 3.90 25.48 22.73
CA ASN A 147 4.45 24.99 24.00
C ASN A 147 5.08 23.60 23.77
N LYS A 148 6.16 23.33 24.50
CA LYS A 148 6.73 21.97 24.56
C LYS A 148 5.64 20.98 24.95
N PHE A 149 5.66 19.82 24.33
CA PHE A 149 4.80 18.72 24.78
C PHE A 149 5.20 18.33 26.21
N SER A 150 4.22 18.30 27.10
CA SER A 150 4.40 17.76 28.45
C SER A 150 4.54 16.25 28.41
N GLN A 151 4.99 15.65 29.50
CA GLN A 151 5.01 14.19 29.63
C GLN A 151 3.62 13.58 29.53
N GLU A 152 2.62 14.28 29.98
CA GLU A 152 1.22 13.89 29.87
C GLU A 152 0.78 13.91 28.40
N ASP A 153 1.10 14.97 27.64
CA ASP A 153 0.83 15.05 26.21
C ASP A 153 1.44 13.88 25.44
N ILE A 154 2.69 13.51 25.76
CA ILE A 154 3.37 12.38 25.13
C ILE A 154 2.65 11.05 25.40
N ARG A 155 2.12 10.85 26.61
CA ARG A 155 1.31 9.67 26.91
C ARG A 155 0.03 9.63 26.10
N TYR A 156 -0.72 10.75 26.04
CA TYR A 156 -1.92 10.87 25.24
C TYR A 156 -1.64 10.61 23.76
N LEU A 157 -0.64 11.28 23.19
CA LEU A 157 -0.27 11.13 21.79
C LEU A 157 0.15 9.71 21.44
N PHE A 158 0.95 9.08 22.30
CA PHE A 158 1.43 7.73 22.05
C PHE A 158 0.29 6.70 22.07
N VAL A 159 -0.59 6.75 23.08
CA VAL A 159 -1.72 5.83 23.17
C VAL A 159 -2.71 6.06 22.03
N ALA A 160 -3.04 7.32 21.73
CA ALA A 160 -3.93 7.65 20.64
C ALA A 160 -3.35 7.20 19.29
N ALA A 161 -2.05 7.41 19.04
CA ALA A 161 -1.40 6.99 17.80
C ALA A 161 -1.35 5.46 17.64
N LEU A 162 -1.17 4.71 18.74
CA LEU A 162 -1.09 3.25 18.70
C LEU A 162 -2.44 2.57 18.46
N PHE A 163 -3.56 3.28 18.72
CA PHE A 163 -4.91 2.72 18.65
C PHE A 163 -5.89 3.56 17.82
N HIS A 164 -5.42 4.50 16.97
CA HIS A 164 -6.33 5.41 16.24
C HIS A 164 -7.20 4.70 15.20
N ASP A 165 -6.76 3.56 14.66
CA ASP A 165 -7.51 2.72 13.74
C ASP A 165 -7.79 1.33 14.35
N TYR A 166 -8.00 1.26 15.68
CA TYR A 166 -8.17 0.02 16.40
C TYR A 166 -9.46 -0.70 16.01
N ASP A 167 -9.35 -1.67 15.11
CA ASP A 167 -10.39 -2.63 14.73
C ASP A 167 -9.83 -4.06 14.78
N PRO A 168 -9.82 -4.70 15.97
CA PRO A 168 -9.23 -6.04 16.13
C PRO A 168 -10.00 -7.12 15.39
N LEU A 169 -11.24 -6.85 14.98
CA LEU A 169 -12.07 -7.77 14.21
C LEU A 169 -11.92 -7.57 12.70
N LYS A 170 -11.23 -6.52 12.27
CA LYS A 170 -11.05 -6.16 10.85
C LYS A 170 -12.37 -6.15 10.08
N GLN A 171 -13.36 -5.45 10.64
CA GLN A 171 -14.70 -5.37 10.07
C GLN A 171 -14.78 -4.37 8.92
N PHE A 172 -13.86 -3.40 8.91
CA PHE A 172 -13.88 -2.30 7.97
C PHE A 172 -12.52 -2.15 7.27
N ASP A 173 -12.52 -1.78 6.00
CA ASP A 173 -11.30 -1.40 5.28
C ASP A 173 -10.68 -0.13 5.88
N LYS A 174 -11.53 0.78 6.33
CA LYS A 174 -11.21 1.95 7.13
C LYS A 174 -12.12 1.96 8.35
N PRO A 175 -11.57 1.79 9.56
CA PRO A 175 -12.36 1.90 10.78
C PRO A 175 -12.96 3.32 10.92
N HIS A 176 -14.16 3.40 11.44
CA HIS A 176 -14.75 4.68 11.83
C HIS A 176 -14.38 4.98 13.27
N GLU A 177 -14.15 6.24 13.59
CA GLU A 177 -13.72 6.70 14.91
C GLU A 177 -14.72 6.27 16.02
N ASP A 178 -16.01 6.22 15.72
CA ASP A 178 -17.03 5.71 16.65
C ASP A 178 -16.86 4.20 16.92
N SER A 179 -16.45 3.42 15.92
CA SER A 179 -16.17 1.98 16.11
C SER A 179 -14.87 1.78 16.88
N VAL A 180 -13.86 2.59 16.62
CA VAL A 180 -12.60 2.60 17.38
C VAL A 180 -12.87 2.94 18.84
N GLU A 181 -13.67 3.97 19.12
CA GLU A 181 -14.11 4.30 20.49
C GLU A 181 -14.75 3.09 21.17
N TRP A 182 -15.66 2.40 20.46
CA TRP A 182 -16.33 1.23 21.02
C TRP A 182 -15.33 0.12 21.37
N PHE A 183 -14.39 -0.19 20.47
CA PHE A 183 -13.38 -1.23 20.71
C PHE A 183 -12.45 -0.87 21.87
N ILE A 184 -11.97 0.37 21.93
CA ILE A 184 -11.08 0.84 23.01
C ILE A 184 -11.78 0.72 24.36
N ARG A 185 -13.06 1.12 24.46
CA ARG A 185 -13.82 1.05 25.73
C ARG A 185 -14.14 -0.36 26.17
N ASN A 186 -14.21 -1.31 25.25
CA ASN A 186 -14.52 -2.70 25.55
C ASN A 186 -13.26 -3.58 25.69
N ASP A 187 -12.07 -3.00 25.56
CA ASP A 187 -10.81 -3.68 25.84
C ASP A 187 -10.30 -3.30 27.24
N GLU A 188 -10.53 -4.23 28.20
CA GLU A 188 -10.14 -4.02 29.61
C GLU A 188 -8.64 -3.72 29.76
N LYS A 189 -7.78 -4.30 28.90
CA LYS A 189 -6.34 -4.07 28.98
C LYS A 189 -5.93 -2.70 28.49
N ILE A 190 -6.57 -2.17 27.44
CA ILE A 190 -6.32 -0.79 27.00
C ILE A 190 -6.70 0.17 28.12
N THR A 191 -7.86 -0.06 28.74
CA THR A 191 -8.31 0.73 29.90
C THR A 191 -7.28 0.66 31.05
N GLU A 192 -6.80 -0.55 31.41
CA GLU A 192 -5.73 -0.74 32.42
C GLU A 192 -4.47 0.04 32.07
N PHE A 193 -3.98 -0.02 30.82
CA PHE A 193 -2.78 0.71 30.40
C PHE A 193 -2.94 2.22 30.46
N ILE A 194 -4.13 2.74 30.18
CA ILE A 194 -4.46 4.17 30.28
C ILE A 194 -4.43 4.61 31.75
N GLU A 195 -5.03 3.82 32.63
CA GLU A 195 -5.06 4.05 34.08
C GLU A 195 -3.66 3.96 34.71
N ASP A 196 -2.83 2.98 34.29
CA ASP A 196 -1.46 2.78 34.78
C ASP A 196 -0.57 4.03 34.64
N VAL A 197 -0.83 4.85 33.61
CA VAL A 197 -0.05 6.08 33.35
C VAL A 197 -0.80 7.36 33.74
N GLY A 198 -1.98 7.21 34.33
CA GLY A 198 -2.76 8.31 34.90
C GLY A 198 -3.31 9.30 33.86
N ILE A 199 -3.69 8.84 32.65
CA ILE A 199 -4.35 9.64 31.64
C ILE A 199 -5.82 9.27 31.53
N ASN A 200 -6.61 10.15 30.94
CA ASN A 200 -8.07 10.00 30.83
C ASN A 200 -8.44 9.37 29.48
N ILE A 201 -9.21 8.27 29.49
CA ILE A 201 -9.65 7.55 28.30
C ILE A 201 -10.50 8.41 27.37
N ASP A 202 -11.35 9.29 27.90
CA ASP A 202 -12.19 10.18 27.10
C ASP A 202 -11.37 11.20 26.32
N ILE A 203 -10.24 11.66 26.88
CA ILE A 203 -9.31 12.53 26.18
C ILE A 203 -8.55 11.77 25.08
N VAL A 204 -8.10 10.53 25.34
CA VAL A 204 -7.48 9.68 24.32
C VAL A 204 -8.42 9.54 23.12
N ILE A 205 -9.68 9.21 23.37
CA ILE A 205 -10.69 9.02 22.33
C ILE A 205 -10.99 10.34 21.61
N ALA A 206 -11.06 11.47 22.34
CA ALA A 206 -11.25 12.79 21.71
C ALA A 206 -10.10 13.13 20.73
N ILE A 207 -8.85 12.81 21.10
CA ILE A 207 -7.68 12.96 20.22
C ILE A 207 -7.84 12.10 18.96
N ILE A 208 -8.32 10.86 19.09
CA ILE A 208 -8.57 9.94 17.98
C ILE A 208 -9.67 10.49 17.05
N HIS A 209 -10.78 11.02 17.58
CA HIS A 209 -11.82 11.60 16.74
C HIS A 209 -11.32 12.73 15.82
N ARG A 210 -10.21 13.39 16.15
CA ARG A 210 -9.62 14.42 15.29
C ARG A 210 -8.84 13.82 14.10
N THR A 211 -8.59 12.52 14.04
CA THR A 211 -7.98 11.85 12.87
C THR A 211 -8.98 11.56 11.77
N ALA A 212 -10.28 11.79 11.99
CA ALA A 212 -11.32 11.60 10.99
C ALA A 212 -10.98 12.28 9.66
N TYR A 213 -10.99 11.50 8.57
CA TYR A 213 -10.57 11.98 7.25
C TYR A 213 -11.64 11.76 6.18
N PRO A 214 -11.90 12.76 5.29
CA PRO A 214 -11.37 14.14 5.31
C PRO A 214 -12.02 14.98 6.41
N TYR A 215 -11.24 15.77 7.15
CA TYR A 215 -11.76 16.60 8.24
C TYR A 215 -12.46 17.85 7.70
N LYS A 216 -13.62 17.63 7.04
CA LYS A 216 -14.42 18.68 6.37
C LYS A 216 -15.92 18.34 6.47
N GLY A 217 -16.76 19.36 6.43
CA GLY A 217 -18.22 19.23 6.38
C GLY A 217 -18.77 18.38 7.52
N ARG A 218 -19.69 17.48 7.22
CA ARG A 218 -20.41 16.65 8.22
C ARG A 218 -19.48 15.76 9.06
N ILE A 219 -18.35 15.29 8.48
CA ILE A 219 -17.38 14.48 9.21
C ILE A 219 -16.73 15.32 10.30
N ALA A 220 -16.25 16.51 9.95
CA ALA A 220 -15.67 17.41 10.94
C ALA A 220 -16.69 17.86 11.99
N GLU A 221 -17.93 18.19 11.59
CA GLU A 221 -19.01 18.56 12.52
C GLU A 221 -19.32 17.43 13.51
N HIS A 222 -19.39 16.17 13.04
CA HIS A 222 -19.60 15.02 13.90
C HIS A 222 -18.45 14.82 14.87
N ALA A 223 -17.21 14.84 14.38
CA ALA A 223 -16.00 14.70 15.19
C ALA A 223 -15.89 15.81 16.25
N GLU A 224 -16.13 17.09 15.87
CA GLU A 224 -16.12 18.21 16.81
C GLU A 224 -17.17 18.04 17.90
N LYS A 225 -18.40 17.69 17.53
CA LYS A 225 -19.46 17.43 18.51
C LYS A 225 -19.06 16.32 19.48
N ARG A 226 -18.51 15.21 18.94
CA ARG A 226 -18.10 14.09 19.77
C ARG A 226 -16.96 14.44 20.71
N MET A 227 -15.95 15.19 20.23
CA MET A 227 -14.86 15.68 21.10
C MET A 227 -15.39 16.54 22.25
N GLU A 228 -16.34 17.45 22.00
CA GLU A 228 -16.92 18.29 23.06
C GLU A 228 -17.67 17.46 24.12
N GLU A 229 -18.41 16.43 23.70
CA GLU A 229 -19.06 15.48 24.62
C GLU A 229 -18.02 14.73 25.47
N LEU A 230 -16.93 14.28 24.86
CA LEU A 230 -15.84 13.56 25.53
C LEU A 230 -15.09 14.46 26.52
N PHE A 231 -14.80 15.71 26.18
CA PHE A 231 -14.20 16.65 27.10
C PHE A 231 -15.09 16.92 28.32
N THR A 232 -16.38 17.02 28.13
CA THR A 232 -17.35 17.16 29.23
C THR A 232 -17.33 15.93 30.15
N ARG A 233 -17.26 14.71 29.57
CA ARG A 233 -17.15 13.45 30.33
C ARG A 233 -15.82 13.35 31.06
N ALA A 234 -14.74 13.88 30.49
CA ALA A 234 -13.43 13.97 31.14
C ALA A 234 -13.37 15.01 32.27
N GLY A 235 -14.47 15.73 32.53
CA GLY A 235 -14.56 16.74 33.57
C GLY A 235 -13.97 18.11 33.19
N ILE A 236 -13.69 18.34 31.90
CA ILE A 236 -13.19 19.65 31.42
C ILE A 236 -14.40 20.56 31.22
N ALA A 237 -14.49 21.63 32.01
CA ALA A 237 -15.59 22.58 31.93
C ALA A 237 -15.67 23.22 30.53
N GLU A 238 -16.89 23.53 30.07
CA GLU A 238 -17.09 24.19 28.75
C GLU A 238 -16.39 25.54 28.66
N ILE A 239 -16.29 26.26 29.78
CA ILE A 239 -15.61 27.53 29.86
C ILE A 239 -14.09 27.41 29.73
N ASP A 240 -13.53 26.24 29.98
CA ASP A 240 -12.09 26.00 29.82
C ASP A 240 -11.74 25.69 28.35
N THR A 241 -12.00 26.65 27.51
CA THR A 241 -11.75 26.58 26.07
C THR A 241 -10.27 26.38 25.76
N LYS A 242 -9.38 26.82 26.64
CA LYS A 242 -7.92 26.68 26.44
C LYS A 242 -7.49 25.21 26.55
N THR A 243 -7.93 24.51 27.60
CA THR A 243 -7.63 23.09 27.79
C THR A 243 -8.26 22.24 26.69
N ARG A 244 -9.54 22.52 26.31
CA ARG A 244 -10.20 21.83 25.20
C ARG A 244 -9.46 22.02 23.88
N GLN A 245 -9.04 23.28 23.58
CA GLN A 245 -8.28 23.57 22.37
C GLN A 245 -6.91 22.87 22.38
N HIS A 246 -6.23 22.79 23.53
CA HIS A 246 -4.99 22.07 23.65
C HIS A 246 -5.12 20.61 23.22
N TYR A 247 -6.11 19.88 23.70
CA TYR A 247 -6.34 18.50 23.30
C TYR A 247 -6.80 18.34 21.83
N LYS A 248 -7.56 19.29 21.30
CA LYS A 248 -7.86 19.36 19.85
C LYS A 248 -6.58 19.55 19.03
N ASP A 249 -5.65 20.37 19.49
CA ASP A 249 -4.36 20.59 18.84
C ASP A 249 -3.49 19.32 18.89
N LEU A 250 -3.53 18.54 19.98
CA LEU A 250 -2.87 17.21 20.05
C LEU A 250 -3.46 16.24 19.02
N GLY A 251 -4.78 16.19 18.90
CA GLY A 251 -5.45 15.36 17.89
C GLY A 251 -5.10 15.81 16.47
N TRP A 252 -5.00 17.12 16.24
CA TRP A 252 -4.57 17.66 14.96
C TRP A 252 -3.11 17.31 14.65
N PHE A 253 -2.23 17.37 15.64
CA PHE A 253 -0.83 16.94 15.52
C PHE A 253 -0.75 15.46 15.16
N LEU A 254 -1.52 14.60 15.83
CA LEU A 254 -1.63 13.18 15.50
C LEU A 254 -2.08 12.97 14.06
N SER A 255 -3.21 13.59 13.67
CA SER A 255 -3.80 13.44 12.33
C SER A 255 -2.86 13.82 11.19
N VAL A 256 -2.07 14.90 11.37
CA VAL A 256 -1.08 15.31 10.38
C VAL A 256 0.13 14.37 10.39
N SER A 257 0.57 13.96 11.58
CA SER A 257 1.74 13.09 11.75
C SER A 257 1.54 11.72 11.12
N GLU A 258 0.39 11.06 11.37
CA GLU A 258 0.10 9.72 10.82
C GLU A 258 0.04 9.75 9.28
N ARG A 259 -0.55 10.80 8.70
CA ARG A 259 -0.64 10.98 7.25
C ARG A 259 0.71 11.26 6.57
N ILE A 260 1.70 11.77 7.30
CA ILE A 260 3.07 11.96 6.81
C ILE A 260 3.90 10.68 6.99
N ALA A 261 3.67 9.92 8.08
CA ALA A 261 4.51 8.84 8.55
C ALA A 261 4.92 7.85 7.46
N GLY A 262 3.96 7.19 6.82
CA GLY A 262 4.24 6.17 5.82
C GLY A 262 4.97 6.70 4.58
N TYR A 263 4.76 7.97 4.23
CA TYR A 263 5.44 8.61 3.09
C TYR A 263 6.79 9.22 3.44
N ALA A 264 7.12 9.35 4.72
CA ALA A 264 8.40 9.86 5.20
C ALA A 264 9.36 8.74 5.64
N LEU A 265 8.84 7.66 6.21
CA LEU A 265 9.63 6.56 6.76
C LEU A 265 10.19 5.62 5.70
N GLY A 266 9.58 5.57 4.52
CA GLY A 266 9.96 4.68 3.43
C GLY A 266 10.35 5.40 2.13
N ASN A 267 11.05 4.68 1.25
CA ASN A 267 11.36 5.15 -0.11
C ASN A 267 10.10 5.23 -0.99
N PHE A 268 10.25 5.62 -2.27
CA PHE A 268 9.12 5.74 -3.19
C PHE A 268 8.40 4.41 -3.46
N GLU A 269 9.11 3.29 -3.41
CA GLU A 269 8.50 1.96 -3.53
C GLU A 269 7.51 1.69 -2.39
N HIS A 270 7.93 1.96 -1.15
CA HIS A 270 7.07 1.89 0.03
C HIS A 270 5.88 2.85 -0.08
N ALA A 271 6.12 4.10 -0.45
CA ALA A 271 5.08 5.10 -0.67
C ALA A 271 4.04 4.66 -1.73
N MET A 272 4.46 3.99 -2.80
CA MET A 272 3.56 3.43 -3.81
C MET A 272 2.72 2.27 -3.29
N ILE A 273 3.29 1.40 -2.45
CA ILE A 273 2.54 0.32 -1.79
C ILE A 273 1.46 0.92 -0.89
N LEU A 274 1.83 1.90 -0.07
CA LEU A 274 0.87 2.62 0.79
C LEU A 274 -0.24 3.29 -0.03
N ALA A 275 0.12 4.02 -1.11
CA ALA A 275 -0.87 4.66 -1.96
C ALA A 275 -1.85 3.65 -2.57
N ARG A 276 -1.39 2.45 -2.97
CA ARG A 276 -2.24 1.39 -3.50
C ARG A 276 -3.16 0.77 -2.45
N THR A 277 -2.65 0.49 -1.27
CA THR A 277 -3.44 -0.07 -0.17
C THR A 277 -4.43 0.96 0.37
N ASN A 278 -4.01 2.22 0.49
CA ASN A 278 -4.88 3.30 0.92
C ASN A 278 -5.95 3.67 -0.13
N ALA A 279 -5.64 3.55 -1.41
CA ALA A 279 -6.61 3.75 -2.50
C ALA A 279 -7.89 2.92 -2.30
N HIS A 280 -7.75 1.71 -1.79
CA HIS A 280 -8.88 0.84 -1.45
C HIS A 280 -9.75 1.43 -0.34
N ALA A 281 -9.11 1.82 0.77
CA ALA A 281 -9.79 2.39 1.92
C ALA A 281 -10.47 3.73 1.60
N LEU A 282 -9.88 4.51 0.67
CA LEU A 282 -10.38 5.81 0.25
C LEU A 282 -11.30 5.76 -0.99
N GLY A 283 -11.53 4.57 -1.56
CA GLY A 283 -12.37 4.42 -2.76
C GLY A 283 -11.75 5.00 -4.04
N TRP A 284 -10.43 5.18 -4.09
CA TRP A 284 -9.76 5.69 -5.28
C TRP A 284 -9.77 4.67 -6.42
N HIS A 285 -10.01 5.14 -7.64
CA HIS A 285 -9.87 4.28 -8.79
C HIS A 285 -8.39 3.94 -9.06
N PRO A 286 -8.01 2.66 -9.30
CA PRO A 286 -6.62 2.26 -9.51
C PRO A 286 -5.87 3.04 -10.60
N SER A 287 -6.57 3.47 -11.66
CA SER A 287 -5.96 4.26 -12.73
C SER A 287 -5.70 5.72 -12.35
N ARG A 288 -6.14 6.18 -11.18
CA ARG A 288 -5.99 7.56 -10.71
C ARG A 288 -5.09 7.68 -9.49
N ILE A 289 -4.38 6.62 -9.11
CA ILE A 289 -3.56 6.60 -7.89
C ILE A 289 -2.58 7.79 -7.84
N TYR A 290 -1.92 8.13 -8.93
CA TYR A 290 -0.97 9.25 -8.94
C TYR A 290 -1.67 10.60 -8.79
N GLU A 291 -2.77 10.81 -9.49
CA GLU A 291 -3.60 12.01 -9.38
C GLU A 291 -4.12 12.19 -7.95
N GLU A 292 -4.76 11.15 -7.41
CA GLU A 292 -5.35 11.18 -6.07
C GLU A 292 -4.28 11.30 -4.97
N SER A 293 -3.11 10.68 -5.14
CA SER A 293 -1.98 10.89 -4.22
C SER A 293 -1.51 12.35 -4.21
N VAL A 294 -1.38 12.98 -5.39
CA VAL A 294 -1.02 14.41 -5.46
C VAL A 294 -2.08 15.28 -4.80
N ARG A 295 -3.37 14.97 -5.01
CA ARG A 295 -4.49 15.65 -4.38
C ARG A 295 -4.47 15.47 -2.85
N TYR A 296 -4.24 14.25 -2.38
CA TYR A 296 -4.08 13.94 -0.95
C TYR A 296 -3.00 14.80 -0.29
N PHE A 297 -1.81 14.88 -0.90
CA PHE A 297 -0.74 15.73 -0.39
C PHE A 297 -1.06 17.22 -0.48
N SER A 298 -1.87 17.65 -1.46
CA SER A 298 -2.31 19.04 -1.56
C SER A 298 -3.24 19.41 -0.41
N ILE A 299 -4.21 18.53 -0.09
CA ILE A 299 -5.11 18.69 1.07
C ILE A 299 -4.29 18.70 2.38
N LEU A 300 -3.31 17.81 2.53
CA LEU A 300 -2.46 17.80 3.71
C LEU A 300 -1.68 19.12 3.88
N LYS A 301 -1.22 19.71 2.78
CA LYS A 301 -0.55 21.03 2.80
C LYS A 301 -1.47 22.20 3.14
N GLU A 302 -2.79 22.07 2.92
CA GLU A 302 -3.76 23.11 3.32
C GLU A 302 -3.81 23.28 4.85
N GLU A 303 -3.44 22.25 5.60
CA GLU A 303 -3.32 22.30 7.06
C GLU A 303 -2.09 23.08 7.57
N ARG A 304 -1.46 23.83 6.68
CA ARG A 304 -0.31 24.76 6.78
C ARG A 304 0.43 24.77 8.11
N ARG A 305 -0.15 25.35 9.16
CA ARG A 305 0.50 25.53 10.46
C ARG A 305 0.93 24.21 11.10
N MET A 306 0.01 23.25 11.16
CA MET A 306 0.29 21.96 11.79
C MET A 306 1.22 21.12 10.92
N PHE A 307 1.03 21.16 9.60
CA PHE A 307 1.89 20.48 8.65
C PHE A 307 3.36 20.93 8.78
N GLU A 308 3.60 22.25 8.79
CA GLU A 308 4.94 22.80 8.97
C GLU A 308 5.51 22.47 10.35
N TYR A 309 4.67 22.53 11.38
CA TYR A 309 5.07 22.19 12.75
C TYR A 309 5.53 20.75 12.86
N VAL A 310 4.77 19.78 12.36
CA VAL A 310 5.17 18.36 12.34
C VAL A 310 6.48 18.17 11.58
N LEU A 311 6.60 18.76 10.38
CA LEU A 311 7.82 18.64 9.57
C LEU A 311 9.06 19.23 10.24
N GLN A 312 8.93 20.27 11.04
CA GLN A 312 10.05 20.84 11.80
C GLN A 312 10.52 19.92 12.91
N GLY A 313 9.64 19.08 13.46
CA GLY A 313 9.95 18.11 14.53
C GLY A 313 10.65 16.85 14.04
N ILE A 314 10.68 16.56 12.76
CA ILE A 314 11.31 15.34 12.25
C ILE A 314 12.71 15.60 11.67
N PRO A 315 13.64 14.63 11.71
CA PRO A 315 14.96 14.72 11.10
C PRO A 315 14.90 15.08 9.61
N TYR A 316 15.95 15.75 9.14
CA TYR A 316 16.04 16.25 7.76
C TYR A 316 15.86 15.13 6.71
N GLU A 317 16.42 13.96 6.95
CA GLU A 317 16.36 12.81 6.04
C GLU A 317 14.91 12.37 5.78
N TYR A 318 14.09 12.30 6.83
CA TYR A 318 12.66 11.95 6.69
C TYR A 318 11.87 13.05 5.97
N ARG A 319 12.17 14.33 6.25
CA ARG A 319 11.57 15.45 5.49
C ARG A 319 11.93 15.37 4.01
N LYS A 320 13.21 15.14 3.73
CA LYS A 320 13.70 14.99 2.35
C LYS A 320 12.99 13.84 1.66
N THR A 321 12.94 12.67 2.26
CA THR A 321 12.26 11.48 1.72
C THR A 321 10.80 11.78 1.42
N PHE A 322 10.09 12.41 2.33
CA PHE A 322 8.69 12.82 2.15
C PHE A 322 8.50 13.71 0.90
N PHE A 323 9.32 14.75 0.76
CA PHE A 323 9.21 15.65 -0.39
C PHE A 323 9.67 15.01 -1.70
N ASP A 324 10.69 14.16 -1.66
CA ASP A 324 11.14 13.39 -2.82
C ASP A 324 10.03 12.45 -3.32
N ASN A 325 9.34 11.77 -2.41
CA ASN A 325 8.19 10.92 -2.73
C ASN A 325 7.05 11.72 -3.36
N ILE A 326 6.68 12.88 -2.80
CA ILE A 326 5.67 13.76 -3.40
C ILE A 326 6.08 14.22 -4.80
N ALA A 327 7.35 14.60 -4.98
CA ALA A 327 7.86 15.03 -6.28
C ALA A 327 7.79 13.89 -7.30
N ALA A 328 8.07 12.65 -6.89
CA ALA A 328 7.97 11.47 -7.75
C ALA A 328 6.51 11.23 -8.20
N PHE A 329 5.52 11.29 -7.28
CA PHE A 329 4.09 11.20 -7.64
C PHE A 329 3.68 12.28 -8.65
N LYS A 330 4.07 13.54 -8.41
CA LYS A 330 3.78 14.66 -9.33
C LYS A 330 4.39 14.45 -10.71
N ASN A 331 5.65 14.02 -10.78
CA ASN A 331 6.35 13.79 -12.03
C ASN A 331 5.71 12.68 -12.86
N ILE A 332 5.24 11.61 -12.20
CA ILE A 332 4.57 10.51 -12.88
C ILE A 332 3.19 10.97 -13.36
N TRP A 333 2.42 11.67 -12.54
CA TRP A 333 1.13 12.21 -12.93
C TRP A 333 1.23 13.19 -14.12
N ALA A 334 2.22 14.08 -14.12
CA ALA A 334 2.47 14.98 -15.25
C ALA A 334 2.74 14.18 -16.54
N LYS A 335 3.54 13.11 -16.47
CA LYS A 335 3.77 12.22 -17.62
C LYS A 335 2.48 11.54 -18.10
N GLU A 336 1.60 11.11 -17.17
CA GLU A 336 0.31 10.54 -17.53
C GLU A 336 -0.55 11.53 -18.33
N ILE A 337 -0.59 12.80 -17.91
CA ILE A 337 -1.31 13.86 -18.61
C ILE A 337 -0.74 14.04 -20.03
N ASP A 338 0.59 14.17 -20.15
CA ASP A 338 1.25 14.37 -21.45
C ASP A 338 0.99 13.20 -22.43
N ILE A 339 1.02 11.96 -21.91
CA ILE A 339 0.77 10.77 -22.71
C ILE A 339 -0.70 10.70 -23.13
N ARG A 340 -1.63 10.96 -22.19
CA ARG A 340 -3.06 11.02 -22.45
C ARG A 340 -3.38 12.04 -23.54
N ASP A 341 -2.80 13.21 -23.46
CA ASP A 341 -2.96 14.25 -24.48
C ASP A 341 -2.36 13.84 -25.83
N SER A 342 -1.24 13.11 -25.81
CA SER A 342 -0.62 12.60 -27.03
C SER A 342 -1.47 11.52 -27.70
N ILE A 343 -2.12 10.65 -26.92
CA ILE A 343 -3.09 9.66 -27.45
C ILE A 343 -4.30 10.36 -28.04
N ARG A 344 -4.90 11.32 -27.31
CA ARG A 344 -6.06 12.09 -27.80
C ARG A 344 -5.77 12.86 -29.07
N LYS A 345 -4.57 13.37 -29.25
CA LYS A 345 -4.12 14.05 -30.47
C LYS A 345 -3.69 13.08 -31.57
N SER A 346 -3.92 11.77 -31.41
CA SER A 346 -3.54 10.70 -32.34
C SER A 346 -2.05 10.70 -32.73
N LYS A 347 -1.19 11.16 -31.84
CA LYS A 347 0.26 11.16 -32.04
C LYS A 347 0.89 9.80 -31.73
N ILE A 348 0.27 9.04 -30.85
CA ILE A 348 0.70 7.70 -30.47
C ILE A 348 -0.47 6.72 -30.50
N THR A 349 -0.18 5.47 -30.82
CA THR A 349 -1.15 4.37 -30.83
C THR A 349 -0.61 3.22 -29.98
N LEU A 350 -1.51 2.59 -29.20
CA LEU A 350 -1.19 1.39 -28.43
C LEU A 350 -1.54 0.14 -29.24
N ILE A 351 -0.55 -0.73 -29.46
CA ILE A 351 -0.69 -1.93 -30.28
C ILE A 351 -0.39 -3.16 -29.42
N PRO A 352 -1.32 -4.11 -29.25
CA PRO A 352 -1.03 -5.37 -28.61
C PRO A 352 -0.30 -6.29 -29.59
N VAL A 353 0.69 -7.01 -29.09
CA VAL A 353 1.46 -8.00 -29.85
C VAL A 353 1.57 -9.28 -29.02
N VAL A 354 1.06 -10.38 -29.58
CA VAL A 354 1.28 -11.71 -29.01
C VAL A 354 2.72 -12.11 -29.35
N GLU A 355 3.50 -12.40 -28.35
CA GLU A 355 4.90 -12.83 -28.53
C GLU A 355 4.90 -14.35 -28.78
N GLU A 356 5.49 -14.77 -29.88
CA GLU A 356 5.58 -16.18 -30.21
C GLU A 356 6.59 -16.90 -29.30
N ASN A 357 6.21 -18.07 -28.80
CA ASN A 357 7.13 -18.97 -28.09
C ASN A 357 8.01 -19.66 -29.12
N GLU A 358 9.28 -19.34 -29.16
CA GLU A 358 10.23 -20.03 -30.01
C GLU A 358 10.51 -21.44 -29.48
N ASN A 359 10.42 -22.43 -30.37
CA ASN A 359 10.64 -23.84 -30.08
C ASN A 359 12.03 -24.08 -29.43
N GLU A 360 12.05 -24.92 -28.40
CA GLU A 360 13.23 -25.33 -27.60
C GLU A 360 14.42 -25.89 -28.40
N ASN A 361 14.26 -26.12 -29.71
CA ASN A 361 15.28 -26.74 -30.56
C ASN A 361 16.33 -25.78 -31.14
N ASP A 362 16.20 -24.48 -30.96
CA ASP A 362 17.22 -23.53 -31.37
C ASP A 362 18.04 -23.06 -30.17
N SER A 363 19.17 -23.75 -29.96
CA SER A 363 20.14 -23.54 -28.87
C SER A 363 20.81 -22.15 -28.83
N ARG A 364 20.34 -21.23 -29.65
CA ARG A 364 20.74 -19.81 -29.64
C ARG A 364 19.60 -19.02 -29.05
N THR A 365 19.75 -18.63 -27.77
CA THR A 365 18.86 -17.64 -27.14
C THR A 365 18.64 -16.46 -28.07
N HIS A 366 17.48 -16.39 -28.70
CA HIS A 366 17.21 -15.38 -29.69
C HIS A 366 17.21 -13.99 -29.02
N PRO A 367 17.93 -13.00 -29.58
CA PRO A 367 18.08 -11.68 -28.97
C PRO A 367 16.74 -10.98 -28.71
N LEU A 368 15.67 -11.37 -29.43
CA LEU A 368 14.33 -10.76 -29.30
C LEU A 368 13.66 -11.09 -27.96
N VAL A 369 13.65 -12.37 -27.54
CA VAL A 369 13.06 -12.79 -26.25
C VAL A 369 13.81 -12.13 -25.08
N HIS A 370 15.12 -12.07 -25.17
CA HIS A 370 15.94 -11.42 -24.15
C HIS A 370 15.64 -9.91 -24.03
N ASN A 371 15.46 -9.22 -25.15
CA ASN A 371 15.11 -7.80 -25.18
C ASN A 371 13.70 -7.53 -24.65
N THR A 372 12.73 -8.39 -24.97
CA THR A 372 11.36 -8.30 -24.48
C THR A 372 11.34 -8.52 -22.96
N ALA A 373 12.00 -9.57 -22.46
CA ALA A 373 12.12 -9.83 -21.04
C ALA A 373 12.75 -8.65 -20.28
N ASN A 374 13.83 -8.07 -20.82
CA ASN A 374 14.47 -6.89 -20.20
C ASN A 374 13.53 -5.68 -20.16
N SER A 375 12.73 -5.46 -21.22
CA SER A 375 11.76 -4.37 -21.26
C SER A 375 10.65 -4.56 -20.24
N ILE A 376 10.15 -5.78 -20.07
CA ILE A 376 9.15 -6.13 -19.07
C ILE A 376 9.72 -5.94 -17.65
N LEU A 377 10.92 -6.43 -17.39
CA LEU A 377 11.58 -6.26 -16.10
C LEU A 377 11.82 -4.78 -15.77
N LYS A 378 12.08 -3.96 -16.78
CA LYS A 378 12.13 -2.51 -16.60
C LYS A 378 10.79 -1.94 -16.16
N ILE A 379 9.67 -2.40 -16.76
CA ILE A 379 8.32 -2.01 -16.33
C ILE A 379 8.08 -2.42 -14.88
N PHE A 380 8.46 -3.64 -14.47
CA PHE A 380 8.39 -4.08 -13.08
C PHE A 380 9.09 -3.12 -12.13
N ARG A 381 10.33 -2.75 -12.45
CA ARG A 381 11.12 -1.81 -11.63
C ARG A 381 10.48 -0.42 -11.58
N GLU A 382 9.95 0.07 -12.70
CA GLU A 382 9.23 1.36 -12.75
C GLU A 382 7.91 1.33 -11.98
N LEU A 383 7.25 0.19 -11.87
CA LEU A 383 6.05 0.00 -11.06
C LEU A 383 6.36 -0.25 -9.58
N HIS A 384 7.64 -0.20 -9.22
CA HIS A 384 8.11 -0.45 -7.87
C HIS A 384 7.59 -1.78 -7.29
N VAL A 385 7.50 -2.79 -8.14
CA VAL A 385 7.27 -4.16 -7.71
C VAL A 385 8.61 -4.74 -7.30
N PRO A 386 8.73 -5.27 -6.09
CA PRO A 386 9.98 -5.88 -5.64
C PRO A 386 10.37 -7.02 -6.57
N VAL A 387 11.50 -6.86 -7.24
CA VAL A 387 12.10 -7.90 -8.10
C VAL A 387 13.37 -8.36 -7.42
N ASP A 388 13.30 -9.49 -6.71
CA ASP A 388 14.51 -10.15 -6.29
C ASP A 388 15.15 -10.93 -7.47
N ILE A 389 16.40 -11.32 -7.32
CA ILE A 389 17.14 -12.07 -8.35
C ILE A 389 16.44 -13.41 -8.67
N ASN A 390 15.78 -14.01 -7.69
CA ASN A 390 15.08 -15.28 -7.85
C ASN A 390 13.78 -15.11 -8.66
N ASN A 391 13.06 -14.00 -8.43
CA ASN A 391 11.87 -13.65 -9.18
C ASN A 391 12.20 -13.32 -10.64
N GLU A 392 13.31 -12.61 -10.89
CA GLU A 392 13.78 -12.34 -12.24
C GLU A 392 14.15 -13.63 -12.98
N ALA A 393 14.93 -14.51 -12.37
CA ALA A 393 15.32 -15.79 -12.96
C ALA A 393 14.09 -16.68 -13.24
N ARG A 394 13.13 -16.72 -12.31
CA ARG A 394 11.88 -17.45 -12.47
C ARG A 394 11.01 -16.86 -13.58
N PHE A 395 10.87 -15.54 -13.63
CA PHE A 395 10.17 -14.85 -14.69
C PHE A 395 10.77 -15.20 -16.06
N ARG A 396 12.09 -15.08 -16.23
CA ARG A 396 12.78 -15.45 -17.47
C ARG A 396 12.55 -16.92 -17.83
N LYS A 397 12.63 -17.83 -16.85
CA LYS A 397 12.36 -19.26 -17.07
C LYS A 397 10.92 -19.51 -17.50
N SER A 398 9.96 -18.80 -16.92
CA SER A 398 8.53 -18.96 -17.28
C SER A 398 8.20 -18.48 -18.69
N LEU A 399 9.02 -17.63 -19.28
CA LEU A 399 8.87 -17.22 -20.68
C LEU A 399 9.21 -18.33 -21.68
N SER A 400 9.95 -19.38 -21.26
CA SER A 400 10.30 -20.52 -22.11
C SER A 400 9.34 -21.72 -21.95
N TRP A 401 8.28 -21.61 -21.16
CA TRP A 401 7.28 -22.67 -21.07
C TRP A 401 6.43 -22.69 -22.34
N SER A 402 6.19 -23.89 -22.87
CA SER A 402 5.48 -24.09 -24.13
C SER A 402 4.04 -23.59 -24.17
N ASP A 403 3.41 -23.48 -22.99
CA ASP A 403 2.04 -23.04 -22.78
C ASP A 403 1.94 -21.59 -22.27
N THR A 404 3.06 -20.85 -22.28
CA THR A 404 3.05 -19.45 -21.86
C THR A 404 2.40 -18.58 -22.93
N ILE A 405 1.42 -17.80 -22.50
CA ILE A 405 0.81 -16.73 -23.29
C ILE A 405 1.44 -15.43 -22.83
N LEU A 406 2.12 -14.73 -23.72
CA LEU A 406 2.69 -13.40 -23.47
C LEU A 406 2.17 -12.42 -24.49
N VAL A 407 1.52 -11.36 -24.01
CA VAL A 407 1.10 -10.24 -24.85
C VAL A 407 1.80 -8.98 -24.37
N THR A 408 2.46 -8.28 -25.27
CA THR A 408 3.07 -6.98 -25.02
C THR A 408 2.21 -5.86 -25.60
N LEU A 409 2.19 -4.71 -24.92
CA LEU A 409 1.60 -3.48 -25.39
C LEU A 409 2.71 -2.57 -25.88
N ARG A 410 2.68 -2.22 -27.16
CA ARG A 410 3.71 -1.42 -27.80
C ARG A 410 3.17 -0.06 -28.20
N VAL A 411 4.03 0.96 -28.15
CA VAL A 411 3.71 2.31 -28.61
C VAL A 411 4.26 2.48 -30.02
N LYS A 412 3.38 2.90 -30.91
CA LYS A 412 3.74 3.42 -32.23
C LYS A 412 3.55 4.94 -32.23
N ASP A 413 4.65 5.68 -32.44
CA ASP A 413 4.63 7.13 -32.57
C ASP A 413 4.50 7.51 -34.04
N ALA A 414 3.43 8.22 -34.39
CA ALA A 414 3.15 8.62 -35.76
C ALA A 414 4.24 9.52 -36.38
N HIS A 415 5.02 10.19 -35.53
CA HIS A 415 6.09 11.10 -35.97
C HIS A 415 7.49 10.48 -35.98
N LYS A 416 7.62 9.23 -35.51
CA LYS A 416 8.92 8.54 -35.37
C LYS A 416 8.90 7.20 -36.12
N LEU A 417 8.71 7.26 -37.43
CA LEU A 417 8.61 6.09 -38.30
C LEU A 417 9.81 5.13 -38.23
N ASP A 418 10.99 5.63 -37.84
CA ASP A 418 12.23 4.85 -37.81
C ASP A 418 12.61 4.34 -36.40
N LYS A 419 11.83 4.63 -35.36
CA LYS A 419 12.12 4.12 -34.02
C LYS A 419 11.42 2.80 -33.75
N LYS A 420 12.21 1.85 -33.20
CA LYS A 420 11.70 0.59 -32.66
C LYS A 420 10.53 0.85 -31.70
N GLU A 421 9.44 0.14 -31.88
CA GLU A 421 8.27 0.24 -31.01
C GLU A 421 8.65 -0.03 -29.55
N GLU A 422 8.30 0.89 -28.65
CA GLU A 422 8.60 0.76 -27.21
C GLU A 422 7.53 -0.11 -26.57
N ILE A 423 7.95 -1.12 -25.78
CA ILE A 423 7.04 -1.90 -24.93
C ILE A 423 6.70 -1.07 -23.69
N VAL A 424 5.40 -0.78 -23.53
CA VAL A 424 4.87 0.02 -22.41
C VAL A 424 3.94 -0.76 -21.50
N GLY A 425 3.62 -2.00 -21.85
CA GLY A 425 2.83 -2.87 -21.00
C GLY A 425 2.96 -4.32 -21.44
N TYR A 426 2.46 -5.21 -20.59
CA TYR A 426 2.40 -6.64 -20.87
C TYR A 426 1.34 -7.33 -20.02
N VAL A 427 0.93 -8.50 -20.45
CA VAL A 427 0.24 -9.51 -19.68
C VAL A 427 0.86 -10.86 -20.00
N LYS A 428 1.03 -11.68 -18.97
CA LYS A 428 1.55 -13.04 -19.11
C LYS A 428 0.61 -14.01 -18.40
N GLY A 429 0.62 -15.26 -18.83
CA GLY A 429 -0.10 -16.35 -18.22
C GLY A 429 0.21 -17.67 -18.90
N GLY A 430 -0.59 -18.70 -18.60
CA GLY A 430 -0.44 -20.05 -19.16
C GLY A 430 -1.37 -21.02 -18.46
N ALA A 431 -1.16 -22.35 -18.63
CA ALA A 431 -2.01 -23.34 -17.98
C ALA A 431 -2.11 -23.12 -16.46
N LEU A 432 -3.33 -23.20 -15.93
CA LEU A 432 -3.59 -23.02 -14.48
C LEU A 432 -2.72 -23.94 -13.62
N GLU A 433 -2.39 -25.10 -14.10
CA GLU A 433 -1.60 -26.12 -13.42
C GLU A 433 -0.14 -25.70 -13.13
N ASN A 434 0.37 -24.73 -13.87
CA ASN A 434 1.71 -24.16 -13.65
C ASN A 434 1.76 -23.18 -12.45
N TYR A 435 0.59 -22.87 -11.89
CA TYR A 435 0.44 -21.82 -10.89
C TYR A 435 -0.01 -22.40 -9.56
N ARG A 436 0.43 -21.75 -8.50
CA ARG A 436 0.01 -22.05 -7.15
C ARG A 436 -0.98 -20.99 -6.68
N LEU A 437 -2.20 -21.41 -6.47
CA LEU A 437 -3.26 -20.51 -5.98
C LEU A 437 -3.02 -20.11 -4.52
N ARG A 438 -3.60 -18.99 -4.11
CA ARG A 438 -3.57 -18.51 -2.71
C ARG A 438 -4.16 -19.58 -1.78
N HIS A 439 -3.68 -19.59 -0.54
CA HIS A 439 -4.22 -20.48 0.47
C HIS A 439 -5.73 -20.30 0.62
N GLY A 440 -6.46 -21.41 0.65
CA GLY A 440 -7.94 -21.40 0.73
C GLY A 440 -8.65 -21.24 -0.62
N THR A 441 -7.93 -20.92 -1.73
CA THR A 441 -8.54 -20.95 -3.06
C THR A 441 -8.61 -22.39 -3.56
N HIS A 442 -9.81 -22.82 -3.89
CA HIS A 442 -10.05 -24.09 -4.56
C HIS A 442 -10.70 -23.80 -5.93
N ASP A 443 -9.99 -24.14 -7.00
CA ASP A 443 -10.54 -24.09 -8.35
C ASP A 443 -10.81 -25.52 -8.84
N GLU A 444 -12.07 -25.82 -9.11
CA GLU A 444 -12.49 -27.16 -9.59
C GLU A 444 -11.91 -27.51 -10.96
N ASN A 445 -11.43 -26.52 -11.73
CA ASN A 445 -10.78 -26.73 -13.02
C ASN A 445 -9.29 -27.07 -12.90
N PHE A 446 -8.72 -26.95 -11.71
CA PHE A 446 -7.32 -27.31 -11.48
C PHE A 446 -7.09 -28.80 -11.80
N GLY A 447 -6.16 -29.09 -12.70
CA GLY A 447 -5.87 -30.44 -13.21
C GLY A 447 -6.67 -30.84 -14.45
N LYS A 448 -7.67 -30.06 -14.89
CA LYS A 448 -8.45 -30.35 -16.11
C LYS A 448 -7.81 -29.82 -17.39
N LYS A 449 -6.76 -29.01 -17.29
CA LYS A 449 -6.03 -28.39 -18.42
C LYS A 449 -6.93 -27.61 -19.39
N ASN A 450 -8.03 -27.08 -18.88
CA ASN A 450 -9.02 -26.32 -19.67
C ASN A 450 -9.07 -24.83 -19.30
N THR A 451 -8.22 -24.40 -18.37
CA THR A 451 -8.19 -23.04 -17.83
C THR A 451 -6.79 -22.46 -17.96
N ALA A 452 -6.68 -21.28 -18.55
CA ALA A 452 -5.47 -20.48 -18.49
C ALA A 452 -5.53 -19.57 -17.26
N TYR A 453 -4.42 -19.45 -16.55
CA TYR A 453 -4.26 -18.45 -15.50
C TYR A 453 -3.62 -17.20 -16.07
N MET A 454 -4.27 -16.07 -15.90
CA MET A 454 -3.76 -14.76 -16.29
C MET A 454 -3.07 -14.13 -15.08
N GLU A 455 -1.77 -13.91 -15.24
CA GLU A 455 -0.98 -13.18 -14.26
C GLU A 455 -1.32 -11.69 -14.25
N TRP A 456 -0.55 -10.93 -13.53
CA TRP A 456 -0.71 -9.51 -13.42
C TRP A 456 -0.49 -8.77 -14.76
N ILE A 457 -1.32 -7.77 -15.03
CA ILE A 457 -1.16 -6.86 -16.16
C ILE A 457 -0.28 -5.70 -15.71
N GLY A 458 0.92 -5.60 -16.28
CA GLY A 458 1.84 -4.50 -16.02
C GLY A 458 1.74 -3.44 -17.11
N ILE A 459 1.57 -2.18 -16.73
CA ILE A 459 1.59 -1.03 -17.64
C ILE A 459 2.51 0.02 -17.05
N LYS A 460 3.41 0.52 -17.88
CA LYS A 460 4.38 1.56 -17.53
C LYS A 460 3.67 2.79 -16.98
N ALA A 461 4.20 3.36 -15.91
CA ALA A 461 3.72 4.61 -15.36
C ALA A 461 3.67 5.69 -16.46
N GLY A 462 2.56 6.43 -16.50
CA GLY A 462 2.29 7.40 -17.54
C GLY A 462 1.35 6.89 -18.67
N PHE A 463 1.16 5.56 -18.79
CA PHE A 463 0.21 4.96 -19.74
C PHE A 463 -1.05 4.42 -19.07
N TRP A 464 -1.25 4.73 -17.81
CA TRP A 464 -2.43 4.30 -17.05
C TRP A 464 -3.67 5.11 -17.47
N GLY A 465 -4.84 4.49 -17.35
CA GLY A 465 -6.11 5.14 -17.71
C GLY A 465 -6.41 5.22 -19.21
N GLU A 466 -5.50 4.80 -20.09
CA GLU A 466 -5.63 4.87 -21.54
C GLU A 466 -6.07 3.53 -22.18
N ASN A 467 -6.88 2.78 -21.47
CA ASN A 467 -7.45 1.51 -21.93
C ASN A 467 -6.43 0.38 -22.21
N GLY A 468 -5.13 0.61 -21.95
CA GLY A 468 -4.07 -0.36 -22.24
C GLY A 468 -4.28 -1.70 -21.53
N GLY A 469 -4.74 -1.69 -20.27
CA GLY A 469 -5.05 -2.91 -19.53
C GLY A 469 -6.20 -3.71 -20.14
N HIS A 470 -7.21 -3.04 -20.69
CA HIS A 470 -8.31 -3.70 -21.39
C HIS A 470 -7.84 -4.33 -22.70
N ILE A 471 -7.03 -3.61 -23.47
CA ILE A 471 -6.44 -4.10 -24.73
C ILE A 471 -5.61 -5.36 -24.46
N LEU A 472 -4.69 -5.31 -23.49
CA LEU A 472 -3.85 -6.45 -23.12
C LEU A 472 -4.68 -7.65 -22.68
N ARG A 473 -5.64 -7.42 -21.79
CA ARG A 473 -6.51 -8.49 -21.29
C ARG A 473 -7.31 -9.13 -22.42
N PHE A 474 -7.90 -8.31 -23.28
CA PHE A 474 -8.71 -8.82 -24.38
C PHE A 474 -7.88 -9.70 -25.33
N GLU A 475 -6.70 -9.26 -25.73
CA GLU A 475 -5.82 -10.04 -26.59
C GLU A 475 -5.34 -11.33 -25.91
N PHE A 476 -5.08 -11.29 -24.59
CA PHE A 476 -4.78 -12.50 -23.82
C PHE A 476 -5.95 -13.50 -23.82
N LEU A 477 -7.19 -13.03 -23.62
CA LEU A 477 -8.37 -13.90 -23.64
C LEU A 477 -8.57 -14.55 -25.02
N LYS A 478 -8.34 -13.78 -26.07
CA LYS A 478 -8.41 -14.27 -27.44
C LYS A 478 -7.37 -15.34 -27.72
N GLU A 479 -6.12 -15.10 -27.32
CA GLU A 479 -5.04 -16.06 -27.47
C GLU A 479 -5.29 -17.32 -26.64
N ALA A 480 -5.74 -17.21 -25.40
CA ALA A 480 -6.11 -18.35 -24.58
C ALA A 480 -7.20 -19.21 -25.24
N LYS A 481 -8.21 -18.57 -25.84
CA LYS A 481 -9.26 -19.27 -26.63
C LYS A 481 -8.69 -19.98 -27.85
N GLN A 482 -7.75 -19.36 -28.56
CA GLN A 482 -7.10 -19.96 -29.73
C GLN A 482 -6.24 -21.18 -29.37
N GLN A 483 -5.62 -21.14 -28.18
CA GLN A 483 -4.86 -22.30 -27.63
C GLN A 483 -5.77 -23.40 -27.06
N GLY A 484 -7.09 -23.23 -27.12
CA GLY A 484 -8.06 -24.28 -26.74
C GLY A 484 -8.51 -24.25 -25.28
N TYR A 485 -8.16 -23.23 -24.52
CA TYR A 485 -8.71 -23.06 -23.18
C TYR A 485 -10.19 -22.66 -23.22
N SER A 486 -10.96 -23.19 -22.28
CA SER A 486 -12.38 -22.84 -22.12
C SER A 486 -12.57 -21.68 -21.13
N TYR A 487 -11.63 -21.50 -20.23
CA TYR A 487 -11.72 -20.52 -19.16
C TYR A 487 -10.40 -19.75 -18.97
N VAL A 488 -10.51 -18.55 -18.41
CA VAL A 488 -9.38 -17.81 -17.86
C VAL A 488 -9.69 -17.42 -16.43
N SER A 489 -8.75 -17.70 -15.52
CA SER A 489 -8.85 -17.32 -14.12
C SER A 489 -7.76 -16.31 -13.74
N SER A 490 -8.00 -15.51 -12.72
CA SER A 490 -7.06 -14.52 -12.20
C SER A 490 -7.52 -13.97 -10.86
N TYR A 491 -6.62 -13.27 -10.15
CA TYR A 491 -6.98 -12.41 -9.03
C TYR A 491 -7.11 -10.97 -9.49
N VAL A 492 -8.19 -10.30 -9.09
CA VAL A 492 -8.39 -8.88 -9.42
C VAL A 492 -9.27 -8.20 -8.37
N HIS A 493 -9.18 -6.89 -8.27
CA HIS A 493 -10.00 -6.11 -7.35
C HIS A 493 -11.50 -6.29 -7.64
N ARG A 494 -12.30 -6.44 -6.57
CA ARG A 494 -13.75 -6.71 -6.63
C ARG A 494 -14.50 -5.69 -7.47
N ASN A 495 -14.26 -4.41 -7.27
CA ASN A 495 -14.89 -3.36 -8.07
C ASN A 495 -14.57 -3.46 -9.58
N VAL A 496 -13.39 -3.95 -9.97
CA VAL A 496 -13.07 -4.22 -11.39
C VAL A 496 -13.88 -5.41 -11.90
N ILE A 497 -14.08 -6.44 -11.08
CA ILE A 497 -14.94 -7.59 -11.43
C ILE A 497 -16.38 -7.12 -11.62
N GLU A 498 -16.90 -6.33 -10.69
CA GLU A 498 -18.26 -5.77 -10.75
C GLU A 498 -18.47 -4.91 -11.99
N LEU A 499 -17.51 -4.05 -12.33
CA LEU A 499 -17.56 -3.26 -13.57
C LEU A 499 -17.61 -4.15 -14.84
N ARG A 500 -16.91 -5.27 -14.84
CA ARG A 500 -16.93 -6.23 -15.95
C ARG A 500 -18.26 -6.97 -16.05
N ILE A 501 -18.78 -7.44 -14.90
CA ILE A 501 -20.11 -8.07 -14.82
C ILE A 501 -21.18 -7.10 -15.32
N ASN A 502 -21.13 -5.84 -14.89
CA ASN A 502 -22.07 -4.80 -15.33
C ASN A 502 -21.98 -4.49 -16.84
N ARG A 503 -20.86 -4.80 -17.49
CA ARG A 503 -20.69 -4.74 -18.93
C ARG A 503 -21.14 -6.01 -19.68
N GLY A 504 -21.71 -6.98 -18.95
CA GLY A 504 -22.23 -8.22 -19.51
C GLY A 504 -21.17 -9.31 -19.69
N GLU A 505 -19.99 -9.18 -19.07
CA GLU A 505 -19.01 -10.26 -19.08
C GLU A 505 -19.48 -11.43 -18.20
N ASN A 506 -19.33 -12.66 -18.72
CA ASN A 506 -19.67 -13.88 -17.98
C ASN A 506 -18.55 -14.26 -17.00
N ILE A 507 -18.60 -13.66 -15.83
CA ILE A 507 -17.60 -13.84 -14.77
C ILE A 507 -18.22 -14.57 -13.58
N GLU A 508 -17.54 -15.58 -13.10
CA GLU A 508 -17.82 -16.27 -11.85
C GLU A 508 -16.79 -15.90 -10.79
N ILE A 509 -17.22 -15.38 -9.65
CA ILE A 509 -16.35 -15.15 -8.48
C ILE A 509 -16.26 -16.46 -7.72
N ILE A 510 -15.07 -17.07 -7.71
CA ILE A 510 -14.84 -18.36 -7.05
C ILE A 510 -14.51 -18.16 -5.58
N GLN A 511 -13.67 -17.17 -5.25
CA GLN A 511 -13.26 -16.89 -3.88
C GLN A 511 -13.17 -15.39 -3.64
N LYS A 512 -13.89 -14.92 -2.61
CA LYS A 512 -13.79 -13.55 -2.11
C LYS A 512 -12.77 -13.46 -0.99
N TYR A 513 -11.99 -12.38 -1.00
CA TYR A 513 -11.02 -12.07 0.05
C TYR A 513 -11.36 -10.71 0.65
N ASP A 514 -11.72 -10.71 1.92
CA ASP A 514 -11.99 -9.50 2.68
C ASP A 514 -10.87 -9.29 3.71
N PRO A 515 -10.46 -8.07 3.99
CA PRO A 515 -10.92 -6.79 3.43
C PRO A 515 -10.20 -6.36 2.15
N ASP A 516 -9.16 -7.09 1.68
CA ASP A 516 -8.33 -6.67 0.56
C ASP A 516 -9.07 -6.60 -0.78
N LYS A 517 -10.29 -7.18 -0.82
CA LYS A 517 -11.20 -7.19 -1.98
C LYS A 517 -10.53 -7.61 -3.29
N LEU A 518 -9.44 -8.38 -3.20
CA LEU A 518 -8.77 -8.97 -4.36
C LEU A 518 -9.26 -10.39 -4.56
N ASP A 519 -10.36 -10.51 -5.25
CA ASP A 519 -11.09 -11.76 -5.41
C ASP A 519 -10.51 -12.63 -6.52
N TYR A 520 -10.62 -13.95 -6.36
CA TYR A 520 -10.30 -14.92 -7.40
C TYR A 520 -11.55 -15.17 -8.25
N TYR A 521 -11.43 -14.96 -9.56
CA TYR A 521 -12.52 -15.12 -10.50
C TYR A 521 -12.15 -15.99 -11.69
N ARG A 522 -13.16 -16.49 -12.37
CA ARG A 522 -13.07 -17.24 -13.62
C ARG A 522 -13.93 -16.56 -14.67
N TYR A 523 -13.40 -16.46 -15.89
CA TYR A 523 -14.09 -15.95 -17.07
C TYR A 523 -14.31 -17.09 -18.07
N ASP A 524 -15.55 -17.23 -18.57
CA ASP A 524 -15.92 -18.21 -19.59
C ASP A 524 -15.63 -17.66 -20.99
N LEU A 525 -14.72 -18.29 -21.72
CA LEU A 525 -14.30 -17.90 -23.05
C LEU A 525 -15.33 -18.22 -24.15
N SER A 526 -16.40 -18.99 -23.87
CA SER A 526 -17.44 -19.29 -24.84
C SER A 526 -18.10 -18.02 -25.36
N ASN A 527 -18.28 -17.05 -24.48
CA ASN A 527 -18.94 -15.77 -24.75
C ASN A 527 -17.98 -14.64 -25.14
N LEU A 528 -16.71 -14.96 -25.44
CA LEU A 528 -15.78 -13.95 -25.91
C LEU A 528 -16.24 -13.44 -27.30
N THR A 529 -16.97 -12.36 -27.31
CA THR A 529 -17.35 -11.62 -28.53
C THR A 529 -16.21 -10.69 -28.90
N ALA A 530 -15.97 -10.51 -30.19
CA ALA A 530 -15.05 -9.47 -30.67
C ALA A 530 -15.46 -8.12 -30.02
N PRO A 531 -14.48 -7.31 -29.55
CA PRO A 531 -14.84 -5.98 -29.08
C PRO A 531 -15.62 -5.31 -30.20
N ILE A 532 -16.72 -4.71 -29.83
CA ILE A 532 -17.37 -3.77 -30.76
C ILE A 532 -16.27 -2.77 -31.08
N THR A 533 -15.76 -2.83 -32.30
CA THR A 533 -14.81 -1.84 -32.83
C THR A 533 -15.53 -0.51 -32.92
N THR A 534 -15.84 0.07 -31.81
CA THR A 534 -16.02 1.49 -31.76
C THR A 534 -14.63 2.05 -31.99
N THR A 535 -14.34 2.44 -33.25
CA THR A 535 -13.42 3.55 -33.45
C THR A 535 -13.59 4.49 -32.27
N PRO A 536 -12.52 4.95 -31.62
CA PRO A 536 -12.67 5.82 -30.50
C PRO A 536 -13.17 7.19 -30.92
N SER A 537 -14.42 7.27 -31.33
CA SER A 537 -15.23 8.42 -31.02
C SER A 537 -15.52 8.27 -29.53
N PHE A 538 -14.56 8.59 -28.71
CA PHE A 538 -14.81 8.86 -27.31
C PHE A 538 -15.81 10.02 -27.27
N SER A 539 -17.09 9.66 -27.41
CA SER A 539 -18.12 10.54 -26.92
C SER A 539 -17.89 10.63 -25.43
N THR A 540 -17.84 11.82 -24.95
CA THR A 540 -17.87 12.25 -23.54
C THR A 540 -18.90 11.49 -22.71
N GLN A 541 -19.78 10.71 -23.34
CA GLN A 541 -20.82 9.88 -22.75
C GLN A 541 -20.32 8.63 -21.99
N VAL A 542 -19.19 7.97 -22.40
CA VAL A 542 -18.69 6.80 -21.65
C VAL A 542 -17.96 7.22 -20.37
N LEU A 543 -17.41 8.43 -20.36
CA LEU A 543 -16.93 9.05 -19.12
C LEU A 543 -18.11 9.49 -18.24
N SER A 544 -19.23 9.94 -18.82
CA SER A 544 -20.43 10.26 -18.05
C SER A 544 -21.13 9.02 -17.49
N ASP A 545 -21.09 7.87 -18.16
CA ASP A 545 -21.74 6.65 -17.70
C ASP A 545 -20.90 5.85 -16.71
N SER A 546 -19.58 5.87 -16.82
CA SER A 546 -18.69 5.39 -15.74
C SER A 546 -18.64 6.37 -14.55
N ILE A 547 -18.82 7.64 -14.78
CA ILE A 547 -19.07 8.68 -13.78
C ILE A 547 -20.48 8.48 -13.18
N ASN A 548 -21.50 8.06 -13.96
CA ASN A 548 -22.86 7.84 -13.44
C ASN A 548 -23.07 6.50 -12.72
N LEU A 549 -22.20 5.51 -12.85
CA LEU A 549 -22.24 4.27 -12.05
C LEU A 549 -21.37 4.38 -10.78
N GLY A 550 -20.27 5.11 -10.82
CA GLY A 550 -19.60 5.67 -9.64
C GLY A 550 -20.46 6.73 -8.94
N ASN A 551 -21.20 7.53 -9.69
CA ASN A 551 -22.09 8.61 -9.23
C ASN A 551 -23.40 8.15 -8.56
N ARG A 552 -23.73 6.87 -8.42
CA ARG A 552 -24.79 6.48 -7.47
C ARG A 552 -24.29 6.40 -6.03
N GLU A 553 -23.03 6.06 -5.82
CA GLU A 553 -22.37 6.25 -4.52
C GLU A 553 -21.61 7.57 -4.44
N GLU A 554 -20.97 8.06 -5.53
CA GLU A 554 -20.39 9.41 -5.65
C GLU A 554 -21.44 10.52 -5.59
N THR A 555 -22.66 10.38 -6.09
CA THR A 555 -23.70 11.40 -5.91
C THR A 555 -24.20 11.51 -4.47
N GLU A 556 -24.02 10.52 -3.65
CA GLU A 556 -24.21 10.65 -2.20
C GLU A 556 -22.96 11.23 -1.52
N MET A 557 -21.76 10.94 -2.03
CA MET A 557 -20.50 11.50 -1.56
C MET A 557 -20.20 12.88 -2.14
N ASP A 558 -20.40 13.12 -3.45
CA ASP A 558 -20.21 14.44 -4.11
C ASP A 558 -21.33 15.44 -3.80
N ARG A 559 -22.54 14.99 -3.47
CA ARG A 559 -23.54 15.84 -2.82
C ARG A 559 -23.21 16.12 -1.36
N LYS A 560 -22.38 15.28 -0.72
CA LYS A 560 -21.82 15.56 0.61
C LYS A 560 -20.64 16.55 0.57
N TYR A 561 -19.89 16.61 -0.53
CA TYR A 561 -18.67 17.41 -0.63
C TYR A 561 -18.54 18.06 -2.01
N PRO A 562 -19.25 19.18 -2.29
CA PRO A 562 -19.12 19.87 -3.58
C PRO A 562 -17.67 20.30 -3.78
N ILE A 563 -17.11 19.94 -4.93
CA ILE A 563 -15.82 20.44 -5.41
C ILE A 563 -16.02 21.93 -5.66
N ILE A 564 -15.38 22.77 -4.88
CA ILE A 564 -15.23 24.20 -5.20
C ILE A 564 -14.00 24.30 -6.11
N ASP A 565 -14.22 24.86 -7.31
CA ASP A 565 -13.21 25.16 -8.32
C ASP A 565 -12.03 25.99 -7.79
#